data_27755df292d471d05c03f42050633761
#
_entry.id   27755df292d471d05c03f42050633761
#
_cell.length_a   1.000
_cell.length_b   1.000
_cell.length_c   1.000
_cell.angle_alpha   90.00
_cell.angle_beta   90.00
_cell.angle_gamma   90.00
#
_symmetry.space_group_name_H-M   'P 1'
#
loop_
_entity.id
_entity.type
_entity.pdbx_description
1 polymer ?
#
loop_
_entity_poly.entity_id
_entity_poly.type
_entity_poly.pdbx_seq_one_letter_code
_entity_poly.pdbx_strand_id
1 'polypeptide(L)'
;MHQALIVARIAPGAAPDVAKLFEESDAGDLPHMVGVVRRSLFQFGDVYMHLVETDRLPGPEIAKVSKTPQFRELSDRLDAYISPYDPDTWRGPKDAMAHQFYRWQRA
;
A
#
# COMPACT_ATOMS: atom_id res chain seq x y z
N MET A 1 -6.98 -9.46 13.02
CA MET A 1 -6.56 -8.34 12.16
C MET A 1 -5.51 -8.84 11.18
N HIS A 2 -5.61 -8.40 9.94
CA HIS A 2 -4.72 -8.86 8.88
C HIS A 2 -3.72 -7.76 8.53
N GLN A 3 -2.50 -8.15 8.19
CA GLN A 3 -1.44 -7.23 7.81
C GLN A 3 -0.93 -7.56 6.41
N ALA A 4 -0.60 -6.52 5.65
CA ALA A 4 0.12 -6.64 4.38
C ALA A 4 1.24 -5.61 4.35
N LEU A 5 2.42 -6.03 3.95
CA LEU A 5 3.57 -5.15 3.78
C LEU A 5 3.92 -5.07 2.30
N ILE A 6 3.77 -3.89 1.74
CA ILE A 6 4.06 -3.62 0.34
C ILE A 6 5.44 -2.97 0.25
N VAL A 7 6.29 -3.50 -0.62
CA VAL A 7 7.65 -3.01 -0.80
C VAL A 7 7.84 -2.55 -2.24
N ALA A 8 8.35 -1.35 -2.41
CA ALA A 8 8.58 -0.75 -3.73
C ALA A 8 9.76 0.22 -3.62
N ARG A 9 9.97 1.01 -4.67
CA ARG A 9 10.97 2.08 -4.66
C ARG A 9 10.27 3.43 -4.65
N ILE A 10 10.90 4.40 -4.02
CA ILE A 10 10.38 5.76 -3.92
C ILE A 10 11.40 6.75 -4.48
N ALA A 11 10.91 7.74 -5.22
CA ALA A 11 11.76 8.78 -5.78
C ALA A 11 12.39 9.62 -4.66
N PRO A 12 13.60 10.16 -4.87
CA PRO A 12 14.25 11.00 -3.87
C PRO A 12 13.40 12.21 -3.50
N GLY A 13 13.25 12.46 -2.20
CA GLY A 13 12.49 13.60 -1.69
C GLY A 13 10.99 13.52 -1.86
N ALA A 14 10.44 12.37 -2.28
CA ALA A 14 9.01 12.23 -2.56
C ALA A 14 8.17 11.86 -1.34
N ALA A 15 8.78 11.52 -0.20
CA ALA A 15 8.02 11.07 0.97
C ALA A 15 6.91 12.03 1.40
N PRO A 16 7.13 13.37 1.48
CA PRO A 16 6.05 14.28 1.83
C PRO A 16 4.90 14.28 0.84
N ASP A 17 5.19 14.16 -0.45
CA ASP A 17 4.16 14.13 -1.49
C ASP A 17 3.33 12.85 -1.42
N VAL A 18 3.99 11.71 -1.21
CA VAL A 18 3.32 10.41 -1.04
C VAL A 18 2.44 10.44 0.20
N ALA A 19 2.96 10.94 1.32
CA ALA A 19 2.19 11.04 2.56
C ALA A 19 0.94 11.89 2.38
N LYS A 20 1.05 13.00 1.65
CA LYS A 20 -0.09 13.88 1.37
C LYS A 20 -1.15 13.19 0.53
N LEU A 21 -0.75 12.43 -0.48
CA LEU A 21 -1.69 11.68 -1.31
C LEU A 21 -2.49 10.68 -0.48
N PHE A 22 -1.83 9.95 0.41
CA PHE A 22 -2.52 9.02 1.30
C PHE A 22 -3.38 9.73 2.33
N GLU A 23 -2.94 10.86 2.85
CA GLU A 23 -3.72 11.66 3.80
C GLU A 23 -5.04 12.10 3.17
N GLU A 24 -5.00 12.60 1.95
CA GLU A 24 -6.19 13.00 1.20
C GLU A 24 -7.12 11.80 0.93
N SER A 25 -6.54 10.67 0.53
CA SER A 25 -7.30 9.46 0.26
C SER A 25 -7.93 8.90 1.54
N ASP A 26 -7.20 8.91 2.65
CA ASP A 26 -7.67 8.36 3.91
C ASP A 26 -8.76 9.23 4.57
N ALA A 27 -8.87 10.48 4.17
CA ALA A 27 -9.97 11.35 4.59
C ALA A 27 -11.29 11.03 3.88
N GLY A 28 -11.26 10.26 2.79
CA GLY A 28 -12.43 9.82 2.04
C GLY A 28 -12.90 8.43 2.42
N ASP A 29 -13.62 7.80 1.51
CA ASP A 29 -14.26 6.49 1.76
C ASP A 29 -13.36 5.29 1.45
N LEU A 30 -12.28 5.48 0.72
CA LEU A 30 -11.45 4.38 0.22
C LEU A 30 -10.95 3.44 1.32
N PRO A 31 -10.40 3.93 2.46
CA PRO A 31 -9.97 3.00 3.51
C PRO A 31 -11.11 2.18 4.11
N HIS A 32 -12.29 2.76 4.22
CA HIS A 32 -13.47 2.03 4.73
C HIS A 32 -13.91 0.93 3.76
N MET A 33 -13.79 1.16 2.46
CA MET A 33 -14.14 0.19 1.43
C MET A 33 -13.25 -1.06 1.49
N VAL A 34 -12.00 -0.89 1.88
CA VAL A 34 -11.02 -1.99 1.99
C VAL A 34 -10.99 -2.57 3.41
N GLY A 35 -11.54 -1.86 4.39
CA GLY A 35 -11.48 -2.26 5.78
C GLY A 35 -10.14 -1.94 6.44
N VAL A 36 -9.49 -0.87 5.99
CA VAL A 36 -8.21 -0.43 6.57
C VAL A 36 -8.46 0.14 7.96
N VAL A 37 -7.74 -0.39 8.94
CA VAL A 37 -7.76 0.08 10.32
C VAL A 37 -6.56 0.98 10.59
N ARG A 38 -5.41 0.63 10.02
CA ARG A 38 -4.16 1.38 10.23
C ARG A 38 -3.30 1.27 9.00
N ARG A 39 -2.64 2.37 8.68
CA ARG A 39 -1.68 2.45 7.60
C ARG A 39 -0.43 3.14 8.11
N SER A 40 0.74 2.60 7.78
CA SER A 40 2.02 3.22 8.11
C SER A 40 2.94 3.17 6.90
N LEU A 41 3.60 4.27 6.62
CA LEU A 41 4.52 4.38 5.50
C LEU A 41 5.94 4.57 6.04
N PHE A 42 6.87 3.81 5.48
CA PHE A 42 8.27 3.85 5.87
C PHE A 42 9.15 4.04 4.64
N GLN A 43 10.29 4.67 4.83
CA GLN A 43 11.29 4.82 3.79
C GLN A 43 12.66 4.47 4.35
N PHE A 44 13.41 3.69 3.60
CA PHE A 44 14.83 3.41 3.89
C PHE A 44 15.59 3.53 2.58
N GLY A 45 16.40 4.62 2.46
CA GLY A 45 17.05 4.93 1.19
C GLY A 45 16.01 5.17 0.10
N ASP A 46 16.07 4.39 -0.98
CA ASP A 46 15.07 4.43 -2.05
C ASP A 46 14.00 3.35 -1.91
N VAL A 47 13.97 2.64 -0.78
CA VAL A 47 12.98 1.59 -0.53
C VAL A 47 11.78 2.18 0.19
N TYR A 48 10.62 1.93 -0.37
CA TYR A 48 9.32 2.31 0.16
C TYR A 48 8.66 1.09 0.78
N MET A 49 8.13 1.24 2.00
CA MET A 49 7.43 0.17 2.69
C MET A 49 6.08 0.69 3.18
N HIS A 50 5.03 -0.01 2.83
CA HIS A 50 3.67 0.34 3.19
C HIS A 50 3.06 -0.80 4.00
N LEU A 51 2.93 -0.59 5.30
CA LEU A 51 2.26 -1.54 6.19
C LEU A 51 0.80 -1.15 6.31
N VAL A 52 -0.09 -2.04 5.90
CA VAL A 52 -1.53 -1.83 6.01
C VAL A 52 -2.13 -2.92 6.89
N GLU A 53 -2.94 -2.51 7.86
CA GLU A 53 -3.67 -3.41 8.74
C GLU A 53 -5.15 -3.30 8.44
N THR A 54 -5.81 -4.44 8.25
CA THR A 54 -7.22 -4.48 7.87
C THR A 54 -8.02 -5.35 8.85
N ASP A 55 -9.31 -5.03 9.01
CA ASP A 55 -10.21 -5.80 9.86
C ASP A 55 -10.86 -6.98 9.14
N ARG A 56 -10.60 -7.14 7.84
CA ARG A 56 -11.10 -8.25 7.03
C ARG A 56 -10.01 -8.73 6.09
N LEU A 57 -10.16 -9.96 5.58
CA LEU A 57 -9.18 -10.56 4.68
C LEU A 57 -9.05 -9.73 3.40
N PRO A 58 -7.82 -9.27 3.09
CA PRO A 58 -7.58 -8.64 1.80
C PRO A 58 -7.67 -9.69 0.69
N GLY A 59 -8.38 -9.39 -0.36
CA GLY A 59 -8.56 -10.31 -1.48
C GLY A 59 -9.73 -9.87 -2.32
N PRO A 60 -10.94 -10.43 -2.10
CA PRO A 60 -12.11 -10.05 -2.90
C PRO A 60 -12.45 -8.56 -2.80
N GLU A 61 -12.28 -7.97 -1.63
CA GLU A 61 -12.54 -6.54 -1.41
C GLU A 61 -11.56 -5.68 -2.20
N ILE A 62 -10.28 -6.04 -2.21
CA ILE A 62 -9.27 -5.30 -2.97
C ILE A 62 -9.56 -5.40 -4.47
N ALA A 63 -9.97 -6.58 -4.95
CA ALA A 63 -10.30 -6.76 -6.36
C ALA A 63 -11.46 -5.84 -6.79
N LYS A 64 -12.46 -5.67 -5.93
CA LYS A 64 -13.58 -4.76 -6.19
C LYS A 64 -13.15 -3.30 -6.14
N VAL A 65 -12.40 -2.94 -5.11
CA VAL A 65 -11.98 -1.56 -4.86
C VAL A 65 -10.99 -1.08 -5.93
N SER A 66 -10.13 -1.96 -6.43
CA SER A 66 -9.15 -1.60 -7.45
C SER A 66 -9.79 -1.15 -8.76
N LYS A 67 -11.08 -1.43 -8.97
CA LYS A 67 -11.83 -0.99 -10.15
C LYS A 67 -12.52 0.35 -9.94
N THR A 68 -12.50 0.90 -8.72
CA THR A 68 -13.15 2.18 -8.45
C THR A 68 -12.32 3.36 -8.96
N PRO A 69 -12.97 4.47 -9.34
CA PRO A 69 -12.24 5.67 -9.78
C PRO A 69 -11.32 6.23 -8.69
N GLN A 70 -11.73 6.15 -7.42
CA GLN A 70 -10.94 6.63 -6.28
C GLN A 70 -9.60 5.89 -6.17
N PHE A 71 -9.63 4.56 -6.29
CA PHE A 71 -8.42 3.75 -6.23
C PHE A 71 -7.50 4.04 -7.43
N ARG A 72 -8.08 4.11 -8.63
CA ARG A 72 -7.32 4.39 -9.85
C ARG A 72 -6.65 5.75 -9.81
N GLU A 73 -7.36 6.77 -9.34
CA GLU A 73 -6.80 8.11 -9.21
C GLU A 73 -5.62 8.13 -8.25
N LEU A 74 -5.76 7.48 -7.09
CA LEU A 74 -4.66 7.38 -6.12
C LEU A 74 -3.47 6.65 -6.72
N SER A 75 -3.71 5.50 -7.36
CA SER A 75 -2.67 4.70 -7.99
C SER A 75 -1.93 5.47 -9.08
N ASP A 76 -2.67 6.17 -9.94
CA ASP A 76 -2.09 6.97 -11.02
C ASP A 76 -1.21 8.09 -10.48
N ARG A 77 -1.64 8.76 -9.41
CA ARG A 77 -0.85 9.82 -8.78
C ARG A 77 0.39 9.28 -8.10
N LEU A 78 0.28 8.11 -7.47
CA LEU A 78 1.43 7.47 -6.82
C LEU A 78 2.48 7.02 -7.82
N ASP A 79 2.10 6.68 -9.05
CA ASP A 79 3.03 6.23 -10.08
C ASP A 79 4.11 7.27 -10.42
N ALA A 80 3.85 8.55 -10.14
CA ALA A 80 4.86 9.60 -10.31
C ALA A 80 6.01 9.48 -9.31
N TYR A 81 5.80 8.81 -8.17
CA TYR A 81 6.75 8.76 -7.06
C TYR A 81 7.20 7.35 -6.71
N ILE A 82 6.35 6.36 -6.94
CA ILE A 82 6.54 4.96 -6.54
C ILE A 82 6.69 4.11 -7.79
N SER A 83 7.73 3.27 -7.81
CA SER A 83 7.98 2.34 -8.89
C SER A 83 8.21 0.94 -8.35
N PRO A 84 8.08 -0.12 -9.18
CA PRO A 84 8.31 -1.48 -8.73
C PRO A 84 9.72 -1.66 -8.17
N TYR A 85 9.83 -2.43 -7.07
CA TYR A 85 11.13 -2.77 -6.50
C TYR A 85 11.99 -3.54 -7.52
N ASP A 86 11.39 -4.50 -8.22
CA ASP A 86 12.03 -5.23 -9.30
C ASP A 86 11.09 -5.24 -10.51
N PRO A 87 11.35 -4.39 -11.52
CA PRO A 87 10.48 -4.32 -12.69
C PRO A 87 10.40 -5.63 -13.48
N ASP A 88 11.44 -6.46 -13.43
CA ASP A 88 11.48 -7.72 -14.18
C ASP A 88 10.52 -8.76 -13.61
N THR A 89 10.24 -8.71 -12.32
CA THR A 89 9.34 -9.65 -11.66
C THR A 89 7.96 -9.06 -11.38
N TRP A 90 7.78 -7.76 -11.55
CA TRP A 90 6.52 -7.09 -11.27
C TRP A 90 5.47 -7.42 -12.32
N ARG A 91 4.37 -8.03 -11.88
CA ARG A 91 3.22 -8.33 -12.74
C ARG A 91 1.93 -7.78 -12.16
N GLY A 92 1.94 -7.37 -10.89
CA GLY A 92 0.79 -6.82 -10.22
C GLY A 92 1.09 -6.57 -8.76
N PRO A 93 0.13 -6.05 -7.98
CA PRO A 93 0.33 -5.72 -6.57
C PRO A 93 0.84 -6.88 -5.72
N LYS A 94 0.53 -8.13 -6.08
CA LYS A 94 1.01 -9.31 -5.36
C LYS A 94 2.53 -9.41 -5.32
N ASP A 95 3.19 -8.95 -6.38
CA ASP A 95 4.65 -9.03 -6.48
C ASP A 95 5.36 -8.00 -5.64
N ALA A 96 4.62 -7.01 -5.10
CA ALA A 96 5.15 -6.03 -4.16
C ALA A 96 4.92 -6.43 -2.70
N MET A 97 4.16 -7.48 -2.44
CA MET A 97 3.85 -7.89 -1.07
C MET A 97 4.96 -8.73 -0.48
N ALA A 98 5.47 -8.31 0.67
CA ALA A 98 6.46 -9.06 1.41
C ALA A 98 5.82 -10.30 2.04
N HIS A 99 6.61 -11.38 2.10
CA HIS A 99 6.16 -12.63 2.72
C HIS A 99 6.51 -12.61 4.20
N GLN A 100 5.49 -12.70 5.06
CA GLN A 100 5.70 -12.83 6.50
C GLN A 100 6.08 -14.28 6.80
N PHE A 101 7.28 -14.49 7.34
CA PHE A 101 7.77 -15.84 7.61
C PHE A 101 7.91 -16.15 9.09
N TYR A 102 7.58 -15.20 9.98
CA TYR A 102 7.57 -15.39 11.42
C TYR A 102 6.61 -14.41 12.08
N ARG A 103 5.91 -14.87 13.10
CA ARG A 103 5.07 -14.02 13.93
C ARG A 103 5.03 -14.57 15.33
N TRP A 104 5.18 -13.70 16.31
CA TRP A 104 4.98 -14.01 17.71
C TRP A 104 4.00 -13.01 18.28
N GLN A 105 3.14 -13.50 19.16
CA GLN A 105 2.18 -12.64 19.82
C GLN A 105 2.02 -13.10 21.26
N ARG A 106 2.18 -12.17 22.18
CA ARG A 106 1.96 -12.45 23.58
C ARG A 106 0.48 -12.72 23.83
N ALA A 107 0.18 -13.76 24.59
CA ALA A 107 -1.18 -14.13 24.94
C ALA A 107 -1.83 -13.12 25.89
#